data_454eec0a018e93f84e3b26e5fd0bac36
#
_entry.id   454eec0a018e93f84e3b26e5fd0bac36
#
_cell.length_a   1.000
_cell.length_b   1.000
_cell.length_c   1.000
_cell.angle_alpha   90.00
_cell.angle_beta   90.00
_cell.angle_gamma   90.00
#
_symmetry.space_group_name_H-M   'P 1'
#
loop_
_entity.id
_entity.type
_entity.pdbx_description
1 polymer ?
#
loop_
_entity_poly.entity_id
_entity_poly.type
_entity_poly.pdbx_seq_one_letter_code
_entity_poly.pdbx_strand_id
1 'polypeptide(L)'
;MIEPTSLSAVPEVVEAPAFEEFFLAEHERLFQALYLLTGDRSEADDLAQEALLRAYERWDRVGAMDSPVGYVYRTALNLHRSHLRKLVVRARRVFADIPAEDLSGPVSASHDIRDALARLPRGQREALILVEWLGLGSEEAGRVLGIDASSVRGRLHRGRASLRNELGERDE
;
A
#
# COMPACT_ATOMS: atom_id res chain seq x y z
N MET A 1 -33.47 -35.44 40.43
CA MET A 1 -33.61 -34.54 39.29
C MET A 1 -32.31 -33.77 39.23
N ILE A 2 -31.40 -34.19 38.35
CA ILE A 2 -30.05 -33.62 38.20
C ILE A 2 -30.09 -32.83 36.90
N GLU A 3 -29.97 -31.51 37.02
CA GLU A 3 -29.88 -30.65 35.82
C GLU A 3 -28.54 -30.85 35.12
N PRO A 4 -28.53 -30.91 33.78
CA PRO A 4 -27.30 -31.02 33.03
C PRO A 4 -26.57 -29.67 33.04
N THR A 5 -25.37 -29.68 33.62
CA THR A 5 -24.39 -28.61 33.56
C THR A 5 -24.16 -28.19 32.11
N SER A 6 -24.46 -26.94 31.82
CA SER A 6 -24.15 -26.26 30.54
C SER A 6 -22.64 -26.41 30.28
N LEU A 7 -22.30 -27.14 29.21
CA LEU A 7 -20.94 -27.12 28.67
C LEU A 7 -20.64 -25.70 28.18
N SER A 8 -19.77 -25.04 28.89
CA SER A 8 -19.15 -23.78 28.48
C SER A 8 -18.51 -24.00 27.10
N ALA A 9 -18.98 -23.28 26.09
CA ALA A 9 -18.39 -23.27 24.77
C ALA A 9 -16.93 -22.82 24.91
N VAL A 10 -15.99 -23.71 24.63
CA VAL A 10 -14.59 -23.35 24.46
C VAL A 10 -14.53 -22.37 23.31
N PRO A 11 -13.95 -21.18 23.47
CA PRO A 11 -13.80 -20.26 22.34
C PRO A 11 -13.00 -20.97 21.25
N GLU A 12 -13.56 -21.02 20.07
CA GLU A 12 -12.91 -21.54 18.88
C GLU A 12 -11.65 -20.66 18.64
N VAL A 13 -10.49 -21.24 18.93
CA VAL A 13 -9.22 -20.59 18.62
C VAL A 13 -9.11 -20.62 17.09
N VAL A 14 -9.49 -19.52 16.47
CA VAL A 14 -9.21 -19.30 15.05
C VAL A 14 -7.69 -19.23 14.93
N GLU A 15 -7.07 -20.34 14.54
CA GLU A 15 -5.64 -20.35 14.26
C GLU A 15 -5.38 -19.34 13.13
N ALA A 16 -4.38 -18.47 13.35
CA ALA A 16 -3.95 -17.55 12.31
C ALA A 16 -3.53 -18.38 11.09
N PRO A 17 -3.91 -17.96 9.85
CA PRO A 17 -3.52 -18.70 8.65
C PRO A 17 -2.01 -18.84 8.60
N ALA A 18 -1.50 -19.94 8.05
CA ALA A 18 -0.09 -20.13 7.87
C ALA A 18 0.48 -19.00 7.01
N PHE A 19 1.70 -18.54 7.30
CA PHE A 19 2.31 -17.43 6.53
C PHE A 19 2.37 -17.76 5.04
N GLU A 20 2.61 -19.00 4.68
CA GLU A 20 2.68 -19.46 3.29
C GLU A 20 1.37 -19.18 2.52
N GLU A 21 0.23 -19.44 3.14
CA GLU A 21 -1.09 -19.17 2.55
C GLU A 21 -1.29 -17.66 2.35
N PHE A 22 -0.95 -16.87 3.35
CA PHE A 22 -0.99 -15.42 3.28
C PHE A 22 -0.06 -14.89 2.18
N PHE A 23 1.17 -15.38 2.12
CA PHE A 23 2.15 -15.01 1.12
C PHE A 23 1.64 -15.28 -0.30
N LEU A 24 1.12 -16.49 -0.56
CA LEU A 24 0.58 -16.85 -1.87
C LEU A 24 -0.61 -15.98 -2.29
N ALA A 25 -1.44 -15.58 -1.33
CA ALA A 25 -2.60 -14.72 -1.60
C ALA A 25 -2.22 -13.25 -1.85
N GLU A 26 -1.21 -12.72 -1.15
CA GLU A 26 -0.98 -11.28 -1.09
C GLU A 26 0.28 -10.80 -1.82
N HIS A 27 1.26 -11.68 -2.08
CA HIS A 27 2.54 -11.28 -2.70
C HIS A 27 2.36 -10.54 -4.03
N GLU A 28 1.61 -11.13 -4.97
CA GLU A 28 1.40 -10.53 -6.30
C GLU A 28 0.61 -9.22 -6.20
N ARG A 29 -0.42 -9.18 -5.36
CA ARG A 29 -1.23 -7.96 -5.15
C ARG A 29 -0.39 -6.83 -4.56
N LEU A 30 0.46 -7.13 -3.58
CA LEU A 30 1.37 -6.17 -2.97
C LEU A 30 2.40 -5.67 -4.00
N PHE A 31 3.01 -6.57 -4.75
CA PHE A 31 3.96 -6.22 -5.81
C PHE A 31 3.32 -5.26 -6.83
N GLN A 32 2.13 -5.60 -7.35
CA GLN A 32 1.43 -4.77 -8.33
C GLN A 32 1.07 -3.39 -7.76
N ALA A 33 0.60 -3.33 -6.51
CA ALA A 33 0.31 -2.06 -5.85
C ALA A 33 1.57 -1.18 -5.71
N LEU A 34 2.70 -1.78 -5.33
CA LEU A 34 3.97 -1.08 -5.22
C LEU A 34 4.51 -0.66 -6.59
N TYR A 35 4.33 -1.48 -7.62
CA TYR A 35 4.69 -1.12 -8.98
C TYR A 35 3.87 0.07 -9.53
N LEU A 36 2.57 0.12 -9.22
CA LEU A 36 1.74 1.30 -9.52
C LEU A 36 2.19 2.55 -8.76
N LEU A 37 2.74 2.37 -7.56
CA LEU A 37 3.20 3.46 -6.71
C LEU A 37 4.57 4.01 -7.13
N THR A 38 5.54 3.12 -7.39
CA THR A 38 6.94 3.48 -7.65
C THR A 38 7.22 3.73 -9.13
N GLY A 39 6.50 3.03 -10.02
CA GLY A 39 6.81 3.00 -11.45
C GLY A 39 8.04 2.15 -11.80
N ASP A 40 8.75 1.62 -10.81
CA ASP A 40 9.97 0.83 -10.95
C ASP A 40 9.74 -0.60 -10.47
N ARG A 41 10.00 -1.59 -11.34
CA ARG A 41 9.76 -3.00 -11.05
C ARG A 41 10.71 -3.54 -9.98
N SER A 42 11.98 -3.15 -10.03
CA SER A 42 13.00 -3.62 -9.08
C SER A 42 12.73 -3.04 -7.69
N GLU A 43 12.41 -1.74 -7.61
CA GLU A 43 12.05 -1.11 -6.33
C GLU A 43 10.77 -1.72 -5.75
N ALA A 44 9.76 -2.00 -6.57
CA ALA A 44 8.53 -2.63 -6.13
C ALA A 44 8.76 -4.02 -5.56
N ASP A 45 9.61 -4.83 -6.21
CA ASP A 45 9.95 -6.18 -5.76
C ASP A 45 10.73 -6.15 -4.44
N ASP A 46 11.76 -5.31 -4.34
CA ASP A 46 12.54 -5.14 -3.11
C ASP A 46 11.67 -4.71 -1.92
N LEU A 47 10.75 -3.76 -2.14
CA LEU A 47 9.82 -3.29 -1.12
C LEU A 47 8.82 -4.37 -0.70
N ALA A 48 8.31 -5.16 -1.65
CA ALA A 48 7.39 -6.25 -1.37
C ALA A 48 8.07 -7.35 -0.54
N GLN A 49 9.26 -7.78 -0.95
CA GLN A 49 10.05 -8.78 -0.25
C GLN A 49 10.38 -8.34 1.18
N GLU A 50 10.87 -7.13 1.36
CA GLU A 50 11.22 -6.60 2.68
C GLU A 50 10.00 -6.47 3.59
N ALA A 51 8.85 -6.02 3.06
CA ALA A 51 7.62 -5.90 3.85
C ALA A 51 7.09 -7.28 4.29
N LEU A 52 7.12 -8.27 3.41
CA LEU A 52 6.71 -9.64 3.68
C LEU A 52 7.67 -10.34 4.64
N LEU A 53 8.98 -10.13 4.50
CA LEU A 53 9.98 -10.65 5.43
C LEU A 53 9.73 -10.13 6.86
N ARG A 54 9.48 -8.84 7.01
CA ARG A 54 9.15 -8.25 8.33
C ARG A 54 7.84 -8.78 8.92
N ALA A 55 6.87 -9.11 8.07
CA ALA A 55 5.64 -9.76 8.52
C ALA A 55 5.93 -11.20 8.97
N TYR A 56 6.74 -11.95 8.22
CA TYR A 56 7.15 -13.31 8.55
C TYR A 56 7.86 -13.39 9.90
N GLU A 57 8.86 -12.53 10.13
CA GLU A 57 9.62 -12.47 11.39
C GLU A 57 8.73 -12.25 12.63
N ARG A 58 7.50 -11.78 12.44
CA ARG A 58 6.55 -11.44 13.50
C ARG A 58 5.18 -12.07 13.28
N TRP A 59 5.15 -13.19 12.53
CA TRP A 59 3.89 -13.74 12.05
C TRP A 59 2.95 -14.17 13.18
N ASP A 60 3.48 -14.72 14.28
CA ASP A 60 2.68 -15.05 15.47
C ASP A 60 1.81 -13.89 15.94
N ARG A 61 2.31 -12.68 15.79
CA ARG A 61 1.60 -11.46 16.16
C ARG A 61 0.82 -10.85 14.99
N VAL A 62 1.43 -10.81 13.81
CA VAL A 62 0.84 -10.17 12.62
C VAL A 62 -0.34 -10.99 12.11
N GLY A 63 -0.22 -12.31 12.04
CA GLY A 63 -1.29 -13.21 11.62
C GLY A 63 -2.53 -13.16 12.51
N ALA A 64 -2.36 -12.80 13.78
CA ALA A 64 -3.45 -12.62 14.75
C ALA A 64 -4.08 -11.21 14.76
N MET A 65 -3.61 -10.28 13.90
CA MET A 65 -4.21 -8.94 13.79
C MET A 65 -5.51 -8.98 13.01
N ASP A 66 -6.39 -7.99 13.23
CA ASP A 66 -7.62 -7.80 12.46
C ASP A 66 -7.35 -7.63 10.95
N SER A 67 -6.18 -7.09 10.59
CA SER A 67 -5.76 -6.88 9.21
C SER A 67 -4.25 -7.11 9.05
N PRO A 68 -3.80 -8.36 8.87
CA PRO A 68 -2.43 -8.66 8.47
C PRO A 68 -2.02 -7.96 7.16
N VAL A 69 -2.95 -7.90 6.21
CA VAL A 69 -2.78 -7.19 4.94
C VAL A 69 -2.46 -5.71 5.18
N GLY A 70 -3.27 -5.03 6.00
CA GLY A 70 -3.04 -3.62 6.36
C GLY A 70 -1.66 -3.38 6.99
N TYR A 71 -1.18 -4.32 7.82
CA TYR A 71 0.18 -4.26 8.39
C TYR A 71 1.26 -4.31 7.30
N VAL A 72 1.15 -5.23 6.35
CA VAL A 72 2.14 -5.41 5.28
C VAL A 72 2.16 -4.18 4.36
N TYR A 73 1.00 -3.69 3.92
CA TYR A 73 0.92 -2.48 3.09
C TYR A 73 1.45 -1.24 3.81
N ARG A 74 1.12 -1.06 5.07
CA ARG A 74 1.67 0.04 5.89
C ARG A 74 3.20 -0.06 5.99
N THR A 75 3.72 -1.26 6.17
CA THR A 75 5.18 -1.51 6.24
C THR A 75 5.83 -1.15 4.92
N ALA A 76 5.31 -1.62 3.79
CA ALA A 76 5.82 -1.34 2.46
C ALA A 76 5.80 0.18 2.13
N LEU A 77 4.70 0.87 2.42
CA LEU A 77 4.60 2.32 2.23
C LEU A 77 5.59 3.10 3.09
N ASN A 78 5.82 2.68 4.33
CA ASN A 78 6.82 3.32 5.19
C ASN A 78 8.24 3.10 4.69
N LEU A 79 8.55 1.91 4.15
CA LEU A 79 9.82 1.62 3.50
C LEU A 79 10.03 2.51 2.28
N HIS A 80 9.07 2.59 1.36
CA HIS A 80 9.11 3.47 0.20
C HIS A 80 9.31 4.94 0.60
N ARG A 81 8.53 5.43 1.56
CA ARG A 81 8.68 6.81 2.08
C ARG A 81 10.07 7.07 2.69
N SER A 82 10.63 6.07 3.37
CA SER A 82 11.99 6.17 3.90
C SER A 82 13.04 6.20 2.80
N HIS A 83 12.86 5.38 1.76
CA HIS A 83 13.73 5.36 0.58
C HIS A 83 13.74 6.72 -0.11
N LEU A 84 12.58 7.28 -0.43
CA LEU A 84 12.47 8.62 -1.03
C LEU A 84 13.16 9.71 -0.19
N ARG A 85 12.98 9.70 1.15
CA ARG A 85 13.67 10.67 2.03
C ARG A 85 15.18 10.54 1.93
N LYS A 86 15.72 9.32 1.89
CA LYS A 86 17.16 9.09 1.75
C LYS A 86 17.67 9.59 0.41
N LEU A 87 16.95 9.38 -0.68
CA LEU A 87 17.28 9.88 -2.01
C LEU A 87 17.32 11.41 -2.04
N VAL A 88 16.31 12.09 -1.48
CA VAL A 88 16.28 13.56 -1.37
C VAL A 88 17.46 14.09 -0.55
N VAL A 89 17.80 13.46 0.59
CA VAL A 89 18.94 13.87 1.41
C VAL A 89 20.27 13.67 0.66
N ARG A 90 20.40 12.56 -0.09
CA ARG A 90 21.59 12.31 -0.92
C ARG A 90 21.69 13.33 -2.06
N ALA A 91 20.60 13.57 -2.78
CA ALA A 91 20.55 14.58 -3.85
C ALA A 91 20.93 15.96 -3.32
N ARG A 92 20.39 16.40 -2.17
CA ARG A 92 20.74 17.68 -1.55
C ARG A 92 22.21 17.79 -1.14
N ARG A 93 22.85 16.68 -0.79
CA ARG A 93 24.30 16.67 -0.46
C ARG A 93 25.17 16.76 -1.71
N VAL A 94 24.70 16.24 -2.84
CA VAL A 94 25.44 16.21 -4.12
C VAL A 94 25.14 17.46 -4.96
N PHE A 95 23.88 17.98 -4.86
CA PHE A 95 23.39 19.13 -5.65
C PHE A 95 22.72 20.11 -4.69
N ALA A 96 23.49 21.11 -4.22
CA ALA A 96 22.98 22.09 -3.25
C ALA A 96 21.84 22.99 -3.77
N ASP A 97 21.49 22.95 -5.06
CA ASP A 97 20.60 23.90 -5.73
C ASP A 97 19.51 23.30 -6.64
N ILE A 98 19.07 22.05 -6.43
CA ILE A 98 17.99 21.48 -7.23
C ILE A 98 16.70 21.45 -6.39
N PRO A 99 15.60 22.12 -6.84
CA PRO A 99 14.28 21.94 -6.24
C PRO A 99 13.88 20.48 -6.30
N ALA A 100 13.20 19.99 -5.26
CA ALA A 100 12.69 18.62 -5.21
C ALA A 100 11.49 18.50 -6.18
N GLU A 101 11.77 18.35 -7.47
CA GLU A 101 10.80 17.88 -8.43
C GLU A 101 10.69 16.35 -8.32
N ASP A 102 9.44 15.85 -8.43
CA ASP A 102 9.12 14.43 -8.43
C ASP A 102 10.06 13.68 -9.41
N LEU A 103 10.92 12.82 -8.87
CA LEU A 103 11.78 11.95 -9.67
C LEU A 103 10.92 10.82 -10.26
N SER A 104 10.12 11.16 -11.27
CA SER A 104 9.43 10.19 -12.11
C SER A 104 10.40 9.78 -13.22
N GLY A 105 10.87 8.53 -13.18
CA GLY A 105 11.76 7.98 -14.20
C GLY A 105 11.05 7.81 -15.56
N PRO A 106 11.80 7.58 -16.67
CA PRO A 106 11.27 7.56 -18.02
C PRO A 106 10.34 6.36 -18.27
N VAL A 107 9.28 6.63 -19.03
CA VAL A 107 8.10 5.79 -19.23
C VAL A 107 8.12 5.10 -20.60
N SER A 108 7.74 3.83 -20.63
CA SER A 108 7.53 3.00 -21.82
C SER A 108 6.04 2.76 -22.09
N ALA A 109 5.66 2.73 -23.35
CA ALA A 109 4.32 2.96 -23.95
C ALA A 109 3.15 1.99 -23.64
N SER A 110 3.17 1.13 -22.63
CA SER A 110 1.98 0.32 -22.25
C SER A 110 1.30 0.81 -20.96
N HIS A 111 1.28 2.12 -20.71
CA HIS A 111 1.29 2.61 -19.33
C HIS A 111 0.38 3.81 -19.03
N ASP A 112 -0.69 3.99 -19.80
CA ASP A 112 -1.55 5.18 -19.63
C ASP A 112 -2.03 5.39 -18.21
N ILE A 113 -2.48 4.32 -17.55
CA ILE A 113 -2.98 4.43 -16.18
C ILE A 113 -1.84 4.64 -15.15
N ARG A 114 -0.69 4.02 -15.36
CA ARG A 114 0.46 4.18 -14.47
C ARG A 114 1.07 5.58 -14.60
N ASP A 115 1.17 6.08 -15.83
CA ASP A 115 1.64 7.42 -16.13
C ASP A 115 0.70 8.49 -15.55
N ALA A 116 -0.61 8.28 -15.70
CA ALA A 116 -1.61 9.14 -15.11
C ALA A 116 -1.52 9.12 -13.57
N LEU A 117 -1.34 7.95 -12.97
CA LEU A 117 -1.10 7.82 -11.53
C LEU A 117 0.21 8.51 -11.09
N ALA A 118 1.28 8.41 -11.89
CA ALA A 118 2.57 9.02 -11.57
C ALA A 118 2.50 10.55 -11.50
N ARG A 119 1.60 11.19 -12.27
CA ARG A 119 1.37 12.63 -12.25
C ARG A 119 0.52 13.12 -11.08
N LEU A 120 -0.17 12.21 -10.39
CA LEU A 120 -0.98 12.58 -9.24
C LEU A 120 -0.11 12.96 -8.03
N PRO A 121 -0.55 13.92 -7.22
CA PRO A 121 0.03 14.13 -5.90
C PRO A 121 0.08 12.82 -5.12
N ARG A 122 1.21 12.54 -4.48
CA ARG A 122 1.48 11.26 -3.80
C ARG A 122 0.32 10.77 -2.92
N GLY A 123 -0.24 11.65 -2.09
CA GLY A 123 -1.33 11.24 -1.18
C GLY A 123 -2.62 10.85 -1.90
N GLN A 124 -2.87 11.37 -3.11
CA GLN A 124 -4.01 10.97 -3.95
C GLN A 124 -3.73 9.61 -4.60
N ARG A 125 -2.53 9.41 -5.13
CA ARG A 125 -2.06 8.14 -5.70
C ARG A 125 -2.12 7.00 -4.66
N GLU A 126 -1.54 7.21 -3.47
CA GLU A 126 -1.59 6.24 -2.37
C GLU A 126 -3.05 5.87 -1.99
N ALA A 127 -3.94 6.85 -1.88
CA ALA A 127 -5.34 6.59 -1.55
C ALA A 127 -6.07 5.79 -2.64
N LEU A 128 -5.85 6.12 -3.92
CA LEU A 128 -6.42 5.39 -5.05
C LEU A 128 -5.94 3.93 -5.07
N ILE A 129 -4.64 3.71 -4.92
CA ILE A 129 -4.08 2.34 -4.92
C ILE A 129 -4.67 1.53 -3.76
N LEU A 130 -4.72 2.07 -2.54
CA LEU A 130 -5.24 1.34 -1.40
C LEU A 130 -6.74 1.01 -1.52
N VAL A 131 -7.54 1.92 -2.04
CA VAL A 131 -8.99 1.73 -2.06
C VAL A 131 -9.45 1.09 -3.36
N GLU A 132 -9.05 1.60 -4.53
CA GLU A 132 -9.55 1.12 -5.82
C GLU A 132 -8.87 -0.19 -6.26
N TRP A 133 -7.56 -0.30 -6.04
CA TRP A 133 -6.81 -1.49 -6.46
C TRP A 133 -6.86 -2.60 -5.42
N LEU A 134 -6.64 -2.27 -4.15
CA LEU A 134 -6.57 -3.24 -3.06
C LEU A 134 -7.91 -3.49 -2.39
N GLY A 135 -8.93 -2.67 -2.66
CA GLY A 135 -10.28 -2.83 -2.11
C GLY A 135 -10.39 -2.51 -0.61
N LEU A 136 -9.43 -1.78 -0.04
CA LEU A 136 -9.50 -1.41 1.37
C LEU A 136 -10.60 -0.37 1.61
N GLY A 137 -11.34 -0.51 2.72
CA GLY A 137 -12.26 0.54 3.15
C GLY A 137 -11.52 1.83 3.54
N SER A 138 -12.22 2.98 3.50
CA SER A 138 -11.60 4.28 3.84
C SER A 138 -11.02 4.32 5.24
N GLU A 139 -11.57 3.58 6.21
CA GLU A 139 -11.07 3.49 7.58
C GLU A 139 -9.76 2.70 7.62
N GLU A 140 -9.70 1.57 6.94
CA GLU A 140 -8.51 0.74 6.87
C GLU A 140 -7.39 1.44 6.11
N ALA A 141 -7.69 2.01 4.95
CA ALA A 141 -6.74 2.84 4.19
C ALA A 141 -6.25 4.03 5.04
N GLY A 142 -7.11 4.63 5.86
CA GLY A 142 -6.74 5.67 6.81
C GLY A 142 -5.72 5.18 7.84
N ARG A 143 -5.94 3.99 8.42
CA ARG A 143 -4.97 3.36 9.33
C ARG A 143 -3.63 3.09 8.66
N VAL A 144 -3.65 2.61 7.41
CA VAL A 144 -2.43 2.37 6.62
C VAL A 144 -1.68 3.67 6.35
N LEU A 145 -2.38 4.73 5.96
CA LEU A 145 -1.79 6.03 5.61
C LEU A 145 -1.44 6.90 6.83
N GLY A 146 -2.00 6.60 8.00
CA GLY A 146 -1.86 7.40 9.21
C GLY A 146 -2.68 8.70 9.16
N ILE A 147 -3.87 8.68 8.54
CA ILE A 147 -4.82 9.78 8.43
C ILE A 147 -6.25 9.29 8.73
N ASP A 148 -7.18 10.20 8.94
CA ASP A 148 -8.58 9.86 9.15
C ASP A 148 -9.30 9.45 7.84
N ALA A 149 -10.40 8.71 7.97
CA ALA A 149 -11.17 8.20 6.84
C ALA A 149 -11.79 9.33 5.97
N SER A 150 -12.10 10.49 6.55
CA SER A 150 -12.61 11.64 5.80
C SER A 150 -11.54 12.23 4.89
N SER A 151 -10.30 12.29 5.37
CA SER A 151 -9.13 12.68 4.59
C SER A 151 -8.86 11.71 3.44
N VAL A 152 -9.03 10.39 3.67
CA VAL A 152 -8.94 9.39 2.59
C VAL A 152 -10.00 9.67 1.52
N ARG A 153 -11.27 9.83 1.90
CA ARG A 153 -12.36 10.13 0.95
C ARG A 153 -12.10 11.42 0.16
N GLY A 154 -11.57 12.46 0.82
CA GLY A 154 -11.19 13.71 0.14
C GLY A 154 -10.06 13.51 -0.87
N ARG A 155 -9.05 12.70 -0.55
CA ARG A 155 -7.97 12.34 -1.48
C ARG A 155 -8.47 11.52 -2.66
N LEU A 156 -9.36 10.55 -2.42
CA LEU A 156 -10.00 9.75 -3.46
C LEU A 156 -10.81 10.62 -4.43
N HIS A 157 -11.63 11.51 -3.89
CA HIS A 157 -12.46 12.39 -4.72
C HIS A 157 -11.58 13.22 -5.67
N ARG A 158 -10.56 13.89 -5.15
CA ARG A 158 -9.62 14.68 -5.96
C ARG A 158 -8.79 13.80 -6.90
N GLY A 159 -8.29 12.67 -6.43
CA GLY A 159 -7.51 11.73 -7.23
C GLY A 159 -8.28 11.17 -8.43
N ARG A 160 -9.56 10.79 -8.22
CA ARG A 160 -10.44 10.34 -9.31
C ARG A 160 -10.70 11.44 -10.35
N ALA A 161 -10.89 12.68 -9.89
CA ALA A 161 -11.07 13.82 -10.79
C ALA A 161 -9.81 14.07 -11.63
N SER A 162 -8.65 14.12 -10.98
CA SER A 162 -7.37 14.30 -11.67
C SER A 162 -7.06 13.15 -12.64
N LEU A 163 -7.31 11.90 -12.23
CA LEU A 163 -7.07 10.74 -13.09
C LEU A 163 -7.96 10.75 -14.34
N ARG A 164 -9.22 11.15 -14.21
CA ARG A 164 -10.11 11.30 -15.38
C ARG A 164 -9.62 12.37 -16.35
N ASN A 165 -9.13 13.50 -15.84
CA ASN A 165 -8.58 14.54 -16.71
C ASN A 165 -7.34 14.05 -17.45
N GLU A 166 -6.40 13.39 -16.74
CA GLU A 166 -5.18 12.84 -17.34
C GLU A 166 -5.46 11.77 -18.41
N LEU A 167 -6.51 10.96 -18.22
CA LEU A 167 -6.90 9.94 -19.19
C LEU A 167 -7.76 10.50 -20.33
N GLY A 168 -8.61 11.50 -20.06
CA GLY A 168 -9.48 12.13 -21.06
C GLY A 168 -8.74 13.07 -22.03
N GLU A 169 -7.65 13.69 -21.60
CA GLU A 169 -6.80 14.53 -22.47
C GLU A 169 -6.02 13.74 -23.53
N ARG A 170 -5.99 12.40 -23.43
CA ARG A 170 -5.28 11.52 -24.38
C ARG A 170 -6.17 10.94 -25.47
N ASP A 171 -7.49 11.05 -25.33
CA ASP A 171 -8.47 10.55 -26.31
C ASP A 171 -8.87 11.63 -27.35
N GLU A 172 -8.29 12.84 -27.28
CA GLU A 172 -8.41 13.92 -28.28
C GLU A 172 -7.11 14.08 -29.10
#